data_d124aad7b03328aea396ca4ec6ff394f
#
_entry.id   d124aad7b03328aea396ca4ec6ff394f
#
_cell.length_a   1.000
_cell.length_b   1.000
_cell.length_c   1.000
_cell.angle_alpha   90.00
_cell.angle_beta   90.00
_cell.angle_gamma   90.00
#
_symmetry.space_group_name_H-M   'P 1'
#
loop_
_entity.id
_entity.type
_entity.pdbx_description
1 polymer ?
#
loop_
_entity_poly.entity_id
_entity_poly.type
_entity_poly.pdbx_seq_one_letter_code
_entity_poly.pdbx_strand_id
1 'polypeptide(L)'
;MTSSFFKFFLIIIIFFSILISCFIPIVASTSSGYNGEFIWPLTNYTYISSYFGNRSSPTSGASSYHSGIDIPAPEGTSILAVCSGTVTFASWGAGGGYTIVVKNDSLDIAVSYCHVSPEFIVSRNDIVNGGDIISYVGPKNVYGIINNPYKDSYGNPTNGATTGCHLHLTIKKGRHCRQSMGLF
;
A
#
# COMPACT_ATOMS: atom_id res chain seq x y z
N MET A 1 13.94 61.18 21.49
CA MET A 1 14.85 60.01 21.36
C MET A 1 14.11 58.68 21.04
N THR A 2 12.87 58.66 20.69
CA THR A 2 12.05 57.42 20.48
C THR A 2 11.90 56.94 19.03
N SER A 3 12.15 57.83 18.06
CA SER A 3 11.93 57.51 16.62
C SER A 3 13.04 56.65 15.97
N SER A 4 14.26 56.79 16.41
CA SER A 4 15.41 56.08 15.81
C SER A 4 15.47 54.60 16.26
N PHE A 5 15.12 54.33 17.49
CA PHE A 5 15.09 52.94 18.05
C PHE A 5 13.98 52.10 17.39
N PHE A 6 12.86 52.69 17.08
CA PHE A 6 11.74 51.97 16.45
C PHE A 6 12.05 51.62 14.99
N LYS A 7 12.75 52.50 14.25
CA LYS A 7 13.21 52.21 12.89
C LYS A 7 14.26 51.13 12.83
N PHE A 8 15.15 51.08 13.80
CA PHE A 8 16.20 50.02 13.89
C PHE A 8 15.59 48.66 14.20
N PHE A 9 14.61 48.60 15.09
CA PHE A 9 13.89 47.37 15.44
C PHE A 9 13.05 46.85 14.25
N LEU A 10 12.41 47.71 13.49
CA LEU A 10 11.63 47.37 12.31
C LEU A 10 12.53 46.78 11.19
N ILE A 11 13.71 47.34 10.99
CA ILE A 11 14.70 46.84 10.01
C ILE A 11 15.21 45.45 10.40
N ILE A 12 15.46 45.17 11.67
CA ILE A 12 15.88 43.86 12.16
C ILE A 12 14.78 42.82 11.94
N ILE A 13 13.51 43.15 12.19
CA ILE A 13 12.37 42.22 11.96
C ILE A 13 12.22 41.90 10.47
N ILE A 14 12.38 42.90 9.59
CA ILE A 14 12.30 42.69 8.14
C ILE A 14 13.48 41.82 7.64
N PHE A 15 14.68 42.05 8.15
CA PHE A 15 15.84 41.20 7.80
C PHE A 15 15.69 39.77 8.32
N PHE A 16 15.12 39.57 9.51
CA PHE A 16 14.89 38.21 10.05
C PHE A 16 13.78 37.48 9.29
N SER A 17 12.73 38.17 8.82
CA SER A 17 11.68 37.58 8.01
C SER A 17 12.15 37.18 6.60
N ILE A 18 13.11 37.93 6.01
CA ILE A 18 13.69 37.61 4.71
C ILE A 18 14.65 36.39 4.82
N LEU A 19 15.38 36.24 5.95
CA LEU A 19 16.26 35.10 6.18
C LEU A 19 15.50 33.79 6.42
N ILE A 20 14.30 33.84 7.01
CA ILE A 20 13.45 32.65 7.21
C ILE A 20 12.77 32.24 5.89
N SER A 21 12.53 33.17 4.97
CA SER A 21 11.91 32.90 3.67
C SER A 21 12.85 32.18 2.68
N CYS A 22 14.17 32.10 2.96
CA CYS A 22 15.16 31.51 2.05
C CYS A 22 15.49 30.04 2.36
N PHE A 23 14.90 29.43 3.41
CA PHE A 23 15.05 28.02 3.73
C PHE A 23 13.71 27.27 3.60
N ILE A 24 13.03 27.45 2.48
CA ILE A 24 12.13 26.39 2.02
C ILE A 24 13.06 25.38 1.32
N PRO A 25 13.28 24.17 1.86
CA PRO A 25 13.91 23.15 1.06
C PRO A 25 12.98 22.97 -0.15
N ILE A 26 13.49 23.34 -1.33
CA ILE A 26 12.95 22.79 -2.56
C ILE A 26 13.22 21.30 -2.41
N VAL A 27 12.23 20.57 -1.91
CA VAL A 27 12.16 19.14 -2.13
C VAL A 27 11.98 19.05 -3.64
N ALA A 28 13.10 18.94 -4.34
CA ALA A 28 13.09 18.52 -5.72
C ALA A 28 12.35 17.17 -5.67
N SER A 29 11.08 17.19 -6.05
CA SER A 29 10.39 16.00 -6.46
C SER A 29 11.20 15.48 -7.65
N THR A 30 12.19 14.64 -7.36
CA THR A 30 12.74 13.78 -8.38
C THR A 30 11.56 12.90 -8.76
N SER A 31 10.85 13.28 -9.80
CA SER A 31 10.05 12.34 -10.55
C SER A 31 11.07 11.30 -11.04
N SER A 32 11.31 10.30 -10.23
CA SER A 32 11.87 9.04 -10.68
C SER A 32 10.93 8.61 -11.79
N GLY A 33 11.34 8.88 -13.03
CA GLY A 33 10.56 8.50 -14.18
C GLY A 33 10.33 7.01 -14.07
N TYR A 34 9.08 6.62 -13.88
CA TYR A 34 8.69 5.22 -13.91
C TYR A 34 9.15 4.67 -15.25
N ASN A 35 10.18 3.81 -15.26
CA ASN A 35 10.78 3.21 -16.45
C ASN A 35 9.92 2.07 -17.06
N GLY A 36 8.68 1.89 -16.58
CA GLY A 36 7.75 0.86 -17.05
C GLY A 36 7.99 -0.52 -16.43
N GLU A 37 8.94 -0.66 -15.53
CA GLU A 37 9.28 -1.93 -14.89
C GLU A 37 8.41 -2.19 -13.64
N PHE A 38 7.80 -3.37 -13.56
CA PHE A 38 7.13 -3.82 -12.36
C PHE A 38 8.15 -4.32 -11.35
N ILE A 39 7.96 -3.94 -10.09
CA ILE A 39 8.82 -4.33 -8.97
C ILE A 39 8.16 -5.47 -8.21
N TRP A 40 8.94 -6.53 -7.95
CA TRP A 40 8.46 -7.61 -7.10
C TRP A 40 8.20 -7.11 -5.67
N PRO A 41 7.02 -7.38 -5.08
CA PRO A 41 6.59 -6.70 -3.86
C PRO A 41 7.30 -7.15 -2.58
N LEU A 42 7.95 -8.31 -2.55
CA LEU A 42 8.59 -8.89 -1.35
C LEU A 42 10.04 -9.28 -1.64
N THR A 43 11.02 -8.47 -1.22
CA THR A 43 12.43 -8.56 -1.65
C THR A 43 13.06 -9.96 -1.51
N ASN A 44 12.75 -10.70 -0.46
CA ASN A 44 13.40 -11.99 -0.18
C ASN A 44 12.44 -13.19 -0.29
N TYR A 45 11.21 -12.96 -0.75
CA TYR A 45 10.17 -13.99 -0.81
C TYR A 45 9.62 -14.08 -2.23
N THR A 46 10.08 -15.03 -3.00
CA THR A 46 9.73 -15.22 -4.42
C THR A 46 8.90 -16.47 -4.68
N TYR A 47 8.72 -17.33 -3.66
CA TYR A 47 7.90 -18.54 -3.77
C TYR A 47 6.43 -18.18 -3.83
N ILE A 48 5.71 -18.72 -4.81
CA ILE A 48 4.26 -18.58 -4.96
C ILE A 48 3.61 -19.88 -4.48
N SER A 49 2.80 -19.80 -3.42
CA SER A 49 2.08 -20.96 -2.87
C SER A 49 0.75 -21.23 -3.56
N SER A 50 0.16 -20.22 -4.20
CA SER A 50 -1.11 -20.36 -4.92
C SER A 50 -1.14 -19.41 -6.10
N TYR A 51 -1.36 -19.97 -7.29
CA TYR A 51 -1.40 -19.21 -8.54
C TYR A 51 -2.82 -18.73 -8.85
N PHE A 52 -2.91 -17.75 -9.74
CA PHE A 52 -4.15 -17.27 -10.33
C PHE A 52 -4.92 -18.39 -11.04
N GLY A 53 -6.23 -18.39 -10.90
CA GLY A 53 -7.12 -19.31 -11.61
C GLY A 53 -7.95 -20.23 -10.70
N ASN A 54 -8.47 -21.31 -11.26
CA ASN A 54 -9.28 -22.25 -10.53
C ASN A 54 -8.44 -23.06 -9.53
N ARG A 55 -8.94 -23.20 -8.31
CA ARG A 55 -8.35 -24.00 -7.22
C ARG A 55 -9.44 -24.53 -6.28
N SER A 56 -9.09 -25.50 -5.44
CA SER A 56 -9.94 -25.81 -4.28
C SER A 56 -9.88 -24.64 -3.29
N SER A 57 -11.05 -24.27 -2.71
CA SER A 57 -11.09 -23.22 -1.68
C SER A 57 -10.24 -23.59 -0.47
N PRO A 58 -9.22 -22.81 -0.08
CA PRO A 58 -8.31 -23.17 1.00
C PRO A 58 -8.93 -23.02 2.40
N THR A 59 -9.98 -22.22 2.54
CA THR A 59 -10.69 -21.99 3.80
C THR A 59 -12.11 -21.48 3.54
N SER A 60 -12.96 -21.54 4.58
CA SER A 60 -14.32 -20.97 4.49
C SER A 60 -14.27 -19.49 4.13
N GLY A 61 -15.09 -19.07 3.17
CA GLY A 61 -15.16 -17.70 2.66
C GLY A 61 -14.10 -17.35 1.59
N ALA A 62 -13.13 -18.24 1.34
CA ALA A 62 -12.24 -18.09 0.20
C ALA A 62 -12.86 -18.59 -1.10
N SER A 63 -12.54 -17.96 -2.22
CA SER A 63 -13.03 -18.34 -3.55
C SER A 63 -12.32 -19.58 -4.08
N SER A 64 -13.05 -20.40 -4.84
CA SER A 64 -12.50 -21.46 -5.70
C SER A 64 -11.85 -20.88 -6.98
N TYR A 65 -12.08 -19.60 -7.27
CA TYR A 65 -11.35 -18.87 -8.30
C TYR A 65 -10.41 -17.86 -7.66
N HIS A 66 -9.10 -18.06 -7.80
CA HIS A 66 -8.07 -17.20 -7.22
C HIS A 66 -7.81 -16.01 -8.13
N SER A 67 -8.09 -14.80 -7.64
CA SER A 67 -7.99 -13.56 -8.43
C SER A 67 -6.59 -12.96 -8.50
N GLY A 68 -5.59 -13.61 -7.89
CA GLY A 68 -4.22 -13.13 -7.79
C GLY A 68 -3.24 -14.26 -7.56
N ILE A 69 -2.11 -13.94 -6.94
CA ILE A 69 -1.12 -14.88 -6.47
C ILE A 69 -0.93 -14.74 -4.96
N ASP A 70 -0.63 -15.84 -4.27
CA ASP A 70 -0.30 -15.82 -2.83
C ASP A 70 1.19 -16.06 -2.64
N ILE A 71 1.86 -15.13 -1.95
CA ILE A 71 3.30 -15.14 -1.67
C ILE A 71 3.49 -15.25 -0.16
N PRO A 72 3.81 -16.43 0.39
CA PRO A 72 4.03 -16.60 1.82
C PRO A 72 5.23 -15.81 2.30
N ALA A 73 5.04 -15.06 3.38
CA ALA A 73 6.11 -14.36 4.07
C ALA A 73 5.74 -14.15 5.54
N PRO A 74 6.69 -14.02 6.45
CA PRO A 74 6.43 -13.71 7.86
C PRO A 74 5.67 -12.39 8.02
N GLU A 75 4.86 -12.32 9.07
CA GLU A 75 4.29 -11.05 9.54
C GLU A 75 5.40 -10.01 9.72
N GLY A 76 5.11 -8.76 9.34
CA GLY A 76 6.05 -7.65 9.41
C GLY A 76 7.02 -7.55 8.23
N THR A 77 7.00 -8.48 7.26
CA THR A 77 7.79 -8.36 6.03
C THR A 77 7.32 -7.13 5.24
N SER A 78 8.25 -6.25 4.84
CA SER A 78 7.93 -5.05 4.06
C SER A 78 7.32 -5.39 2.71
N ILE A 79 6.26 -4.67 2.34
CA ILE A 79 5.58 -4.76 1.05
C ILE A 79 5.91 -3.52 0.25
N LEU A 80 6.47 -3.72 -0.94
CA LEU A 80 6.83 -2.66 -1.88
C LEU A 80 5.69 -2.41 -2.87
N ALA A 81 5.52 -1.15 -3.27
CA ALA A 81 4.64 -0.80 -4.39
C ALA A 81 5.17 -1.44 -5.68
N VAL A 82 4.37 -2.25 -6.35
CA VAL A 82 4.70 -2.92 -7.61
C VAL A 82 4.95 -1.91 -8.73
N CYS A 83 4.26 -0.77 -8.67
CA CYS A 83 4.41 0.33 -9.62
C CYS A 83 4.03 1.65 -8.96
N SER A 84 4.44 2.76 -9.56
CA SER A 84 4.01 4.09 -9.13
C SER A 84 2.51 4.28 -9.38
N GLY A 85 1.86 5.09 -8.54
CA GLY A 85 0.43 5.37 -8.67
C GLY A 85 -0.17 6.10 -7.48
N THR A 86 -1.49 6.16 -7.45
CA THR A 86 -2.26 6.77 -6.38
C THR A 86 -2.93 5.68 -5.55
N VAL A 87 -2.82 5.76 -4.23
CA VAL A 87 -3.56 4.89 -3.31
C VAL A 87 -5.05 5.22 -3.40
N THR A 88 -5.85 4.30 -3.91
CA THR A 88 -7.31 4.50 -4.06
C THR A 88 -8.11 3.86 -2.92
N PHE A 89 -7.48 2.94 -2.20
CA PHE A 89 -8.08 2.25 -1.06
C PHE A 89 -7.00 1.87 -0.04
N ALA A 90 -7.25 2.11 1.24
CA ALA A 90 -6.45 1.64 2.37
C ALA A 90 -7.41 1.44 3.55
N SER A 91 -7.94 0.22 3.71
CA SER A 91 -8.94 -0.11 4.73
C SER A 91 -9.19 -1.62 4.79
N TRP A 92 -10.19 -2.02 5.61
CA TRP A 92 -10.72 -3.38 5.61
C TRP A 92 -11.44 -3.70 4.29
N GLY A 93 -11.01 -4.73 3.58
CA GLY A 93 -11.47 -5.16 2.25
C GLY A 93 -12.20 -6.51 2.26
N ALA A 94 -12.98 -6.82 3.30
CA ALA A 94 -13.73 -8.08 3.44
C ALA A 94 -12.82 -9.33 3.27
N GLY A 95 -12.98 -10.12 2.20
CA GLY A 95 -12.17 -11.32 1.94
C GLY A 95 -10.68 -11.07 1.82
N GLY A 96 -10.28 -9.87 1.38
CA GLY A 96 -8.89 -9.44 1.33
C GLY A 96 -8.30 -9.03 2.70
N GLY A 97 -9.12 -8.96 3.75
CA GLY A 97 -8.67 -8.43 5.03
C GLY A 97 -8.27 -6.96 4.94
N TYR A 98 -7.28 -6.55 5.69
CA TYR A 98 -6.68 -5.23 5.50
C TYR A 98 -6.03 -5.17 4.12
N THR A 99 -6.42 -4.17 3.35
CA THR A 99 -6.11 -4.10 1.90
C THR A 99 -5.68 -2.70 1.51
N ILE A 100 -4.67 -2.63 0.65
CA ILE A 100 -4.25 -1.41 -0.04
C ILE A 100 -4.47 -1.63 -1.54
N VAL A 101 -4.95 -0.60 -2.25
CA VAL A 101 -5.06 -0.59 -3.70
C VAL A 101 -4.33 0.62 -4.26
N VAL A 102 -3.34 0.39 -5.11
CA VAL A 102 -2.62 1.42 -5.86
C VAL A 102 -3.09 1.38 -7.31
N LYS A 103 -3.53 2.52 -7.84
CA LYS A 103 -3.94 2.69 -9.23
C LYS A 103 -2.90 3.47 -10.00
N ASN A 104 -2.46 2.92 -11.12
CA ASN A 104 -1.66 3.61 -12.12
C ASN A 104 -2.53 3.93 -13.33
N ASP A 105 -2.86 5.21 -13.52
CA ASP A 105 -3.73 5.64 -14.61
C ASP A 105 -3.05 5.54 -15.98
N SER A 106 -1.74 5.76 -16.05
CA SER A 106 -0.99 5.69 -17.31
C SER A 106 -0.93 4.28 -17.90
N LEU A 107 -0.86 3.26 -17.04
CA LEU A 107 -0.88 1.86 -17.41
C LEU A 107 -2.29 1.27 -17.43
N ASP A 108 -3.29 2.01 -16.95
CA ASP A 108 -4.68 1.56 -16.76
C ASP A 108 -4.76 0.29 -15.92
N ILE A 109 -4.02 0.23 -14.81
CA ILE A 109 -4.00 -0.89 -13.88
C ILE A 109 -4.34 -0.48 -12.46
N ALA A 110 -4.86 -1.45 -11.70
CA ALA A 110 -5.01 -1.37 -10.25
C ALA A 110 -4.36 -2.59 -9.61
N VAL A 111 -3.44 -2.34 -8.67
CA VAL A 111 -2.74 -3.37 -7.91
C VAL A 111 -3.33 -3.42 -6.50
N SER A 112 -3.82 -4.59 -6.10
CA SER A 112 -4.38 -4.82 -4.76
C SER A 112 -3.43 -5.68 -3.94
N TYR A 113 -3.10 -5.21 -2.74
CA TYR A 113 -2.27 -5.86 -1.74
C TYR A 113 -3.18 -6.23 -0.58
N CYS A 114 -3.47 -7.52 -0.41
CA CYS A 114 -4.39 -8.01 0.61
C CYS A 114 -3.66 -8.71 1.75
N HIS A 115 -4.35 -8.87 2.88
CA HIS A 115 -3.84 -9.45 4.13
C HIS A 115 -2.66 -8.66 4.69
N VAL A 116 -2.62 -7.34 4.44
CA VAL A 116 -1.56 -6.45 4.96
C VAL A 116 -1.77 -6.15 6.45
N SER A 117 -0.77 -5.51 7.06
CA SER A 117 -0.85 -5.03 8.45
C SER A 117 -2.05 -4.10 8.66
N PRO A 118 -2.71 -4.17 9.83
CA PRO A 118 -3.73 -3.19 10.22
C PRO A 118 -3.17 -1.77 10.40
N GLU A 119 -1.85 -1.64 10.55
CA GLU A 119 -1.16 -0.36 10.65
C GLU A 119 -0.79 0.13 9.26
N PHE A 120 -1.62 0.99 8.69
CA PHE A 120 -1.38 1.58 7.38
C PHE A 120 -0.31 2.67 7.46
N ILE A 121 0.73 2.59 6.62
CA ILE A 121 1.74 3.65 6.45
C ILE A 121 1.43 4.56 5.26
N VAL A 122 0.42 4.22 4.47
CA VAL A 122 -0.12 5.05 3.40
C VAL A 122 -1.63 5.22 3.57
N SER A 123 -2.15 6.33 3.07
CA SER A 123 -3.56 6.71 3.13
C SER A 123 -4.15 6.87 1.73
N ARG A 124 -5.48 6.83 1.63
CA ARG A 124 -6.16 7.12 0.37
C ARG A 124 -5.76 8.51 -0.16
N ASN A 125 -5.47 8.59 -1.45
CA ASN A 125 -4.97 9.71 -2.23
C ASN A 125 -3.47 9.98 -2.12
N ASP A 126 -2.72 9.22 -1.32
CA ASP A 126 -1.26 9.31 -1.35
C ASP A 126 -0.74 8.88 -2.71
N ILE A 127 0.33 9.54 -3.16
CA ILE A 127 1.09 9.17 -4.35
C ILE A 127 2.28 8.34 -3.89
N VAL A 128 2.47 7.18 -4.50
CA VAL A 128 3.58 6.27 -4.22
C VAL A 128 4.38 6.02 -5.49
N ASN A 129 5.69 5.81 -5.34
CA ASN A 129 6.56 5.37 -6.42
C ASN A 129 6.73 3.85 -6.38
N GLY A 130 6.98 3.23 -7.54
CA GLY A 130 7.38 1.83 -7.57
C GLY A 130 8.60 1.60 -6.67
N GLY A 131 8.53 0.59 -5.79
CA GLY A 131 9.57 0.29 -4.79
C GLY A 131 9.43 1.00 -3.44
N ASP A 132 8.53 1.96 -3.29
CA ASP A 132 8.23 2.52 -1.97
C ASP A 132 7.62 1.45 -1.06
N ILE A 133 8.01 1.44 0.22
CA ILE A 133 7.35 0.59 1.22
C ILE A 133 5.97 1.19 1.48
N ILE A 134 4.92 0.42 1.20
CA ILE A 134 3.52 0.86 1.36
C ILE A 134 2.81 0.18 2.53
N SER A 135 3.31 -0.95 3.00
CA SER A 135 2.78 -1.69 4.15
C SER A 135 3.72 -2.81 4.55
N TYR A 136 3.22 -3.68 5.42
CA TYR A 136 3.86 -4.92 5.85
C TYR A 136 2.89 -6.09 5.69
N VAL A 137 3.40 -7.31 5.54
CA VAL A 137 2.60 -8.54 5.63
C VAL A 137 1.92 -8.57 6.99
N GLY A 138 0.60 -8.71 7.00
CA GLY A 138 -0.19 -8.66 8.22
C GLY A 138 -0.21 -9.99 8.99
N PRO A 139 -0.73 -9.94 10.23
CA PRO A 139 -0.97 -11.13 11.04
C PRO A 139 -2.06 -12.00 10.43
N LYS A 140 -1.99 -13.30 10.67
CA LYS A 140 -3.08 -14.23 10.32
C LYS A 140 -4.38 -13.85 11.02
N ASN A 141 -4.32 -13.54 12.31
CA ASN A 141 -5.48 -13.25 13.14
C ASN A 141 -5.58 -11.75 13.43
N VAL A 142 -6.78 -11.19 13.30
CA VAL A 142 -7.09 -9.78 13.59
C VAL A 142 -8.35 -9.69 14.42
N TYR A 143 -8.35 -8.78 15.39
CA TYR A 143 -9.46 -8.58 16.34
C TYR A 143 -10.05 -7.20 16.18
N GLY A 144 -11.26 -6.98 16.71
CA GLY A 144 -11.92 -5.67 16.71
C GLY A 144 -12.67 -5.32 15.41
N ILE A 145 -12.64 -6.17 14.39
CA ILE A 145 -13.45 -5.96 13.17
C ILE A 145 -14.88 -6.44 13.44
N ILE A 146 -15.82 -5.50 13.47
CA ILE A 146 -17.24 -5.79 13.70
C ILE A 146 -17.76 -6.71 12.60
N ASN A 147 -18.44 -7.79 13.00
CA ASN A 147 -19.02 -8.77 12.08
C ASN A 147 -18.01 -9.41 11.10
N ASN A 148 -16.74 -9.57 11.49
CA ASN A 148 -15.79 -10.31 10.69
C ASN A 148 -16.25 -11.77 10.53
N PRO A 149 -16.65 -12.23 9.32
CA PRO A 149 -17.14 -13.59 9.11
C PRO A 149 -16.00 -14.60 8.94
N TYR A 150 -14.76 -14.12 8.71
CA TYR A 150 -13.61 -14.97 8.42
C TYR A 150 -12.97 -15.46 9.72
N LYS A 151 -12.84 -16.79 9.85
CA LYS A 151 -12.32 -17.42 11.05
C LYS A 151 -11.46 -18.62 10.68
N ASP A 152 -10.47 -18.91 11.50
CA ASP A 152 -9.71 -20.14 11.41
C ASP A 152 -10.50 -21.34 12.00
N SER A 153 -9.91 -22.53 11.93
CA SER A 153 -10.52 -23.78 12.44
C SER A 153 -10.75 -23.78 13.95
N TYR A 154 -10.15 -22.85 14.67
CA TYR A 154 -10.32 -22.66 16.13
C TYR A 154 -11.34 -21.59 16.47
N GLY A 155 -11.93 -20.94 15.44
CA GLY A 155 -12.88 -19.86 15.61
C GLY A 155 -12.26 -18.46 15.82
N ASN A 156 -10.93 -18.34 15.76
CA ASN A 156 -10.28 -17.04 15.86
C ASN A 156 -10.50 -16.21 14.60
N PRO A 157 -10.82 -14.90 14.72
CA PRO A 157 -11.03 -14.04 13.58
C PRO A 157 -9.73 -13.86 12.78
N THR A 158 -9.83 -14.01 11.46
CA THR A 158 -8.68 -13.91 10.55
C THR A 158 -8.66 -12.58 9.79
N ASN A 159 -7.51 -12.22 9.23
CA ASN A 159 -7.29 -11.06 8.38
C ASN A 159 -7.85 -11.30 6.97
N GLY A 160 -9.18 -11.34 6.86
CA GLY A 160 -9.88 -11.80 5.66
C GLY A 160 -9.84 -13.33 5.51
N ALA A 161 -10.04 -13.81 4.30
CA ALA A 161 -10.10 -15.25 3.99
C ALA A 161 -8.69 -15.84 3.84
N THR A 162 -7.93 -15.92 4.94
CA THR A 162 -6.55 -16.41 4.98
C THR A 162 -6.36 -17.62 5.89
N THR A 163 -5.40 -18.48 5.55
CA THR A 163 -4.95 -19.60 6.38
C THR A 163 -3.65 -19.32 7.13
N GLY A 164 -2.91 -18.25 6.77
CA GLY A 164 -1.63 -17.88 7.36
C GLY A 164 -1.08 -16.57 6.82
N CYS A 165 0.05 -16.12 7.34
CA CYS A 165 0.70 -14.88 6.88
C CYS A 165 1.20 -15.04 5.45
N HIS A 166 0.74 -14.16 4.56
CA HIS A 166 1.16 -14.07 3.16
C HIS A 166 0.71 -12.74 2.57
N LEU A 167 1.27 -12.34 1.47
CA LEU A 167 0.72 -11.30 0.59
C LEU A 167 -0.13 -11.97 -0.49
N HIS A 168 -1.42 -11.62 -0.57
CA HIS A 168 -2.23 -11.87 -1.76
C HIS A 168 -2.14 -10.64 -2.67
N LEU A 169 -1.59 -10.84 -3.87
CA LEU A 169 -1.37 -9.79 -4.86
C LEU A 169 -2.28 -9.99 -6.07
N THR A 170 -3.05 -8.97 -6.41
CA THR A 170 -3.90 -8.95 -7.61
C THR A 170 -3.57 -7.75 -8.48
N ILE A 171 -3.38 -7.95 -9.79
CA ILE A 171 -3.27 -6.87 -10.77
C ILE A 171 -4.47 -6.94 -11.72
N LYS A 172 -5.23 -5.86 -11.82
CA LYS A 172 -6.37 -5.72 -12.74
C LYS A 172 -6.07 -4.65 -13.77
N LYS A 173 -6.32 -4.92 -15.04
CA LYS A 173 -6.16 -3.97 -16.13
C LYS A 173 -7.53 -3.55 -16.66
N GLY A 174 -7.75 -2.22 -16.78
CA GLY A 174 -8.95 -1.64 -17.39
C GLY A 174 -10.26 -1.91 -16.66
N ARG A 175 -11.32 -1.25 -17.11
CA ARG A 175 -12.68 -1.49 -16.61
C ARG A 175 -13.30 -2.80 -17.10
N HIS A 176 -12.71 -3.45 -18.11
CA HIS A 176 -13.32 -4.57 -18.85
C HIS A 176 -12.54 -5.88 -18.77
N CYS A 177 -11.35 -5.92 -18.15
CA CYS A 177 -10.56 -7.15 -18.12
C CYS A 177 -10.63 -7.80 -16.74
N ARG A 178 -11.37 -8.91 -16.65
CA ARG A 178 -11.38 -9.84 -15.51
C ARG A 178 -10.17 -10.79 -15.51
N GLN A 179 -9.08 -10.41 -16.18
CA GLN A 179 -7.88 -11.22 -16.20
C GLN A 179 -6.82 -10.57 -15.33
N SER A 180 -6.49 -11.22 -14.22
CA SER A 180 -5.20 -11.01 -13.57
C SER A 180 -4.15 -11.52 -14.56
N MET A 181 -3.38 -10.62 -15.13
CA MET A 181 -2.29 -11.05 -15.99
C MET A 181 -1.16 -11.55 -15.12
N GLY A 182 -0.65 -12.75 -15.40
CA GLY A 182 0.65 -13.18 -14.93
C GLY A 182 1.70 -12.25 -15.54
N LEU A 183 2.09 -11.22 -14.80
CA LEU A 183 3.10 -10.23 -15.22
C LEU A 183 4.47 -10.54 -14.61
N PHE A 184 4.64 -11.72 -14.00
CA PHE A 184 5.90 -12.22 -13.44
C PHE A 184 6.24 -13.61 -13.98
#